data_cb7919cf19e4d99a77d8f1f2b0332c0a
#
_entry.id   cb7919cf19e4d99a77d8f1f2b0332c0a
#
_cell.length_a   1.000
_cell.length_b   1.000
_cell.length_c   1.000
_cell.angle_alpha   90.00
_cell.angle_beta   90.00
_cell.angle_gamma   90.00
#
_symmetry.space_group_name_H-M   'P 1'
#
loop_
_entity.id
_entity.type
_entity.pdbx_description
1 polymer ?
#
loop_
_entity_poly.entity_id
_entity_poly.type
_entity_poly.pdbx_seq_one_letter_code
_entity_poly.pdbx_strand_id
1 'polypeptide(L)'
;MKIAVYSTKQYDKKYLQNVNETYGFELEFFDFLLNEKTAKTANGCEAVCIFVNDDGSRPVLEELKAHGVKYIALRCAGFNNVDLDAAKELGLRVVRVPAYSPEAVAEHAIGMMMALNRRIHRAYQ
;
A
#
# COMPACT_ATOMS: atom_id res chain seq x y z
N MET A 1 -2.54 12.50 0.98
CA MET A 1 -2.56 11.10 1.48
C MET A 1 -1.16 10.66 1.81
N LYS A 2 -0.98 10.00 2.92
CA LYS A 2 0.30 9.45 3.35
C LYS A 2 0.32 7.94 3.09
N ILE A 3 1.40 7.45 2.48
CA ILE A 3 1.53 6.05 2.06
C ILE A 3 2.79 5.46 2.68
N ALA A 4 2.67 4.35 3.40
CA ALA A 4 3.81 3.60 3.91
C ALA A 4 4.19 2.52 2.89
N VAL A 5 5.45 2.47 2.49
CA VAL A 5 5.94 1.50 1.51
C VAL A 5 6.94 0.58 2.20
N TYR A 6 6.59 -0.70 2.25
CA TYR A 6 7.41 -1.71 2.94
C TYR A 6 8.25 -2.52 1.97
N SER A 7 9.31 -3.13 2.48
CA SER A 7 10.22 -4.01 1.71
C SER A 7 10.82 -3.29 0.51
N THR A 8 11.22 -2.03 0.72
CA THR A 8 11.75 -1.20 -0.37
C THR A 8 13.26 -1.38 -0.53
N LYS A 9 13.68 -1.40 -1.80
CA LYS A 9 15.08 -1.32 -2.19
C LYS A 9 15.33 0.06 -2.81
N GLN A 10 16.59 0.39 -3.04
CA GLN A 10 16.98 1.70 -3.59
C GLN A 10 16.25 2.03 -4.89
N TYR A 11 16.13 1.06 -5.79
CA TYR A 11 15.45 1.29 -7.07
C TYR A 11 13.95 1.49 -6.89
N ASP A 12 13.31 0.83 -5.91
CA ASP A 12 11.89 1.04 -5.62
C ASP A 12 11.64 2.51 -5.20
N LYS A 13 12.46 3.00 -4.29
CA LYS A 13 12.38 4.41 -3.83
C LYS A 13 12.50 5.37 -4.99
N LYS A 14 13.50 5.15 -5.83
CA LYS A 14 13.77 6.04 -6.97
C LYS A 14 12.56 6.15 -7.89
N TYR A 15 12.01 5.03 -8.32
CA TYR A 15 10.88 5.02 -9.25
C TYR A 15 9.61 5.56 -8.61
N LEU A 16 9.32 5.18 -7.35
CA LEU A 16 8.14 5.68 -6.64
C LEU A 16 8.22 7.18 -6.42
N GLN A 17 9.39 7.71 -6.03
CA GLN A 17 9.57 9.13 -5.86
C GLN A 17 9.41 9.90 -7.17
N ASN A 18 9.94 9.37 -8.27
CA ASN A 18 9.82 10.01 -9.59
C ASN A 18 8.35 10.13 -10.01
N VAL A 19 7.59 9.04 -9.90
CA VAL A 19 6.17 9.05 -10.25
C VAL A 19 5.39 9.97 -9.32
N ASN A 20 5.73 9.94 -8.03
CA ASN A 20 5.01 10.72 -7.02
C ASN A 20 5.20 12.23 -7.18
N GLU A 21 6.22 12.69 -7.88
CA GLU A 21 6.38 14.11 -8.19
C GLU A 21 5.15 14.69 -8.89
N THR A 22 4.47 13.87 -9.70
CA THR A 22 3.24 14.25 -10.39
C THR A 22 2.03 14.28 -9.44
N TYR A 23 1.98 13.39 -8.45
CA TYR A 23 0.80 13.22 -7.59
C TYR A 23 0.92 13.89 -6.22
N GLY A 24 2.11 14.08 -5.72
CA GLY A 24 2.34 14.82 -4.47
C GLY A 24 1.91 14.12 -3.19
N PHE A 25 1.87 12.79 -3.17
CA PHE A 25 1.61 12.05 -1.94
C PHE A 25 2.82 12.10 -1.01
N GLU A 26 2.59 11.92 0.28
CA GLU A 26 3.65 11.79 1.25
C GLU A 26 4.02 10.31 1.35
N LEU A 27 5.23 9.95 0.87
CA LEU A 27 5.72 8.57 0.89
C LEU A 27 6.68 8.37 2.06
N GLU A 28 6.44 7.30 2.81
CA GLU A 28 7.33 6.88 3.89
C GLU A 28 7.86 5.48 3.55
N PHE A 29 9.17 5.37 3.35
CA PHE A 29 9.80 4.13 2.90
C PHE A 29 10.42 3.37 4.05
N PHE A 30 10.14 2.07 4.09
CA PHE A 30 10.75 1.15 5.05
C PHE A 30 11.43 0.01 4.29
N ASP A 31 12.65 -0.33 4.67
CA ASP A 31 13.38 -1.45 4.09
C ASP A 31 13.06 -2.78 4.77
N PHE A 32 12.38 -2.75 5.91
CA PHE A 32 11.96 -3.94 6.64
C PHE A 32 10.60 -4.45 6.15
N LEU A 33 10.29 -5.68 6.54
CA LEU A 33 9.02 -6.32 6.19
C LEU A 33 7.86 -5.80 7.03
N LEU A 34 6.67 -5.75 6.41
CA LEU A 34 5.44 -5.60 7.17
C LEU A 34 5.13 -6.92 7.87
N ASN A 35 4.90 -6.86 9.17
CA ASN A 35 4.44 -7.99 9.97
C ASN A 35 3.69 -7.44 11.19
N GLU A 36 3.26 -8.34 12.07
CA GLU A 36 2.50 -7.94 13.25
C GLU A 36 3.26 -6.96 14.16
N LYS A 37 4.58 -7.10 14.24
CA LYS A 37 5.43 -6.23 15.06
C LYS A 37 5.67 -4.86 14.43
N THR A 38 5.72 -4.79 13.10
CA THR A 38 6.03 -3.56 12.38
C THR A 38 4.79 -2.79 11.91
N ALA A 39 3.61 -3.39 12.00
CA ALA A 39 2.36 -2.77 11.52
C ALA A 39 2.10 -1.39 12.14
N LYS A 40 2.54 -1.16 13.36
CA LYS A 40 2.41 0.14 14.06
C LYS A 40 3.13 1.28 13.34
N THR A 41 4.12 0.98 12.50
CA THR A 41 4.85 2.00 11.74
C THR A 41 3.97 2.67 10.68
N ALA A 42 2.83 2.07 10.34
CA ALA A 42 1.87 2.64 9.41
C ALA A 42 0.94 3.67 10.06
N ASN A 43 1.12 3.97 11.34
CA ASN A 43 0.28 4.93 12.05
C ASN A 43 0.25 6.28 11.34
N GLY A 44 -0.93 6.79 11.06
CA GLY A 44 -1.11 8.04 10.33
C GLY A 44 -1.08 7.89 8.82
N CYS A 45 -0.82 6.71 8.29
CA CYS A 45 -0.86 6.45 6.86
C CYS A 45 -2.26 5.98 6.46
N GLU A 46 -2.75 6.44 5.31
CA GLU A 46 -4.03 5.99 4.76
C GLU A 46 -3.89 4.75 3.89
N ALA A 47 -2.70 4.53 3.37
CA ALA A 47 -2.42 3.40 2.50
C ALA A 47 -1.08 2.76 2.82
N VAL A 48 -0.96 1.48 2.50
CA VAL A 48 0.31 0.75 2.54
C VAL A 48 0.57 0.12 1.18
N CYS A 49 1.82 0.09 0.79
CA CYS A 49 2.27 -0.58 -0.41
C CYS A 49 3.21 -1.70 0.01
N ILE A 50 2.87 -2.94 -0.32
CA ILE A 50 3.58 -4.11 0.17
C ILE A 50 4.04 -5.02 -0.96
N PHE A 51 4.94 -5.94 -0.64
CA PHE A 51 5.52 -6.86 -1.59
C PHE A 51 5.25 -8.32 -1.17
N VAL A 52 5.69 -9.27 -1.97
CA VAL A 52 5.32 -10.69 -1.83
C VAL A 52 5.70 -11.31 -0.46
N ASN A 53 6.74 -10.80 0.17
CA ASN A 53 7.20 -11.34 1.45
C ASN A 53 6.60 -10.63 2.67
N ASP A 54 5.80 -9.59 2.45
CA ASP A 54 5.14 -8.90 3.54
C ASP A 54 3.93 -9.69 4.02
N ASP A 55 3.65 -9.57 5.31
CA ASP A 55 2.55 -10.30 5.95
C ASP A 55 1.27 -9.48 5.92
N GLY A 56 0.27 -9.98 5.19
CA GLY A 56 -1.07 -9.41 5.14
C GLY A 56 -2.11 -10.32 5.79
N SER A 57 -1.72 -11.08 6.82
CA SER A 57 -2.65 -11.92 7.57
C SER A 57 -3.62 -11.08 8.40
N ARG A 58 -4.67 -11.70 8.92
CA ARG A 58 -5.70 -11.02 9.71
C ARG A 58 -5.15 -10.19 10.86
N PRO A 59 -4.23 -10.67 11.72
CA PRO A 59 -3.71 -9.84 12.80
C PRO A 59 -3.03 -8.56 12.31
N VAL A 60 -2.28 -8.66 11.20
CA VAL A 60 -1.62 -7.50 10.60
C VAL A 60 -2.66 -6.52 10.05
N LEU A 61 -3.67 -7.02 9.35
CA LEU A 61 -4.73 -6.17 8.78
C LEU A 61 -5.53 -5.46 9.87
N GLU A 62 -5.81 -6.13 10.99
CA GLU A 62 -6.48 -5.52 12.13
C GLU A 62 -5.66 -4.36 12.70
N GLU A 63 -4.35 -4.55 12.85
CA GLU A 63 -3.43 -3.49 13.29
C GLU A 63 -3.40 -2.31 12.31
N LEU A 64 -3.29 -2.59 11.03
CA LEU A 64 -3.29 -1.54 10.01
C LEU A 64 -4.56 -0.72 10.06
N LYS A 65 -5.71 -1.38 10.17
CA LYS A 65 -6.98 -0.68 10.30
C LYS A 65 -7.04 0.18 11.55
N ALA A 66 -6.56 -0.33 12.68
CA ALA A 66 -6.53 0.42 13.92
C ALA A 66 -5.68 1.69 13.82
N HIS A 67 -4.67 1.69 12.97
CA HIS A 67 -3.79 2.84 12.74
C HIS A 67 -4.26 3.77 11.62
N GLY A 68 -5.43 3.53 11.03
CA GLY A 68 -6.04 4.42 10.06
C GLY A 68 -5.83 4.04 8.59
N VAL A 69 -5.24 2.89 8.32
CA VAL A 69 -5.04 2.41 6.95
C VAL A 69 -6.38 2.02 6.33
N LYS A 70 -6.59 2.41 5.08
CA LYS A 70 -7.80 2.13 4.31
C LYS A 70 -7.51 1.33 3.04
N TYR A 71 -6.30 1.46 2.49
CA TYR A 71 -5.92 0.88 1.20
C TYR A 71 -4.65 0.09 1.29
N ILE A 72 -4.60 -1.03 0.57
CA ILE A 72 -3.40 -1.87 0.45
C ILE A 72 -3.12 -2.07 -1.03
N ALA A 73 -1.93 -1.67 -1.48
CA ALA A 73 -1.46 -1.94 -2.84
C ALA A 73 -0.41 -3.02 -2.80
N LEU A 74 -0.63 -4.08 -3.57
CA LEU A 74 0.29 -5.21 -3.68
C LEU A 74 1.19 -5.06 -4.91
N ARG A 75 2.49 -4.99 -4.70
CA ARG A 75 3.50 -4.98 -5.76
C ARG A 75 3.86 -6.41 -6.16
N CYS A 76 2.84 -7.21 -6.51
CA CYS A 76 3.05 -8.60 -6.92
C CYS A 76 1.85 -9.09 -7.74
N ALA A 77 2.04 -10.21 -8.45
CA ALA A 77 1.03 -10.74 -9.35
C ALA A 77 -0.11 -11.46 -8.65
N GLY A 78 0.07 -11.89 -7.40
CA GLY A 78 -0.94 -12.65 -6.66
C GLY A 78 -1.36 -11.99 -5.37
N PHE A 79 -2.28 -12.64 -4.66
CA PHE A 79 -2.79 -12.19 -3.37
C PHE A 79 -2.48 -13.18 -2.23
N ASN A 80 -1.55 -14.11 -2.45
CA ASN A 80 -1.30 -15.22 -1.52
C ASN A 80 -0.88 -14.77 -0.12
N ASN A 81 -0.29 -13.59 -0.01
CA ASN A 81 0.17 -13.06 1.26
C ASN A 81 -0.82 -12.14 1.97
N VAL A 82 -2.03 -12.01 1.42
CA VAL A 82 -3.08 -11.15 2.02
C VAL A 82 -4.34 -11.97 2.24
N ASP A 83 -4.88 -11.90 3.45
CA ASP A 83 -6.17 -12.47 3.80
C ASP A 83 -7.28 -11.56 3.25
N LEU A 84 -7.75 -11.88 2.04
CA LEU A 84 -8.76 -11.07 1.35
C LEU A 84 -10.09 -11.05 2.09
N ASP A 85 -10.47 -12.14 2.74
CA ASP A 85 -11.72 -12.20 3.52
C ASP A 85 -11.64 -11.25 4.72
N ALA A 86 -10.51 -11.27 5.44
CA ALA A 86 -10.28 -10.34 6.55
C ALA A 86 -10.28 -8.89 6.08
N ALA A 87 -9.62 -8.61 4.95
CA ALA A 87 -9.59 -7.27 4.38
C ALA A 87 -11.01 -6.77 4.08
N LYS A 88 -11.82 -7.61 3.47
CA LYS A 88 -13.22 -7.28 3.16
C LYS A 88 -14.03 -6.99 4.43
N GLU A 89 -13.91 -7.84 5.43
CA GLU A 89 -14.61 -7.65 6.71
C GLU A 89 -14.20 -6.36 7.41
N LEU A 90 -12.92 -5.99 7.30
CA LEU A 90 -12.39 -4.79 7.93
C LEU A 90 -12.63 -3.52 7.10
N GLY A 91 -13.18 -3.66 5.90
CA GLY A 91 -13.41 -2.53 5.00
C GLY A 91 -12.15 -2.00 4.34
N LEU A 92 -11.09 -2.79 4.29
CA LEU A 92 -9.85 -2.44 3.61
C LEU A 92 -9.96 -2.75 2.12
N ARG A 93 -9.53 -1.82 1.29
CA ARG A 93 -9.48 -2.05 -0.17
C ARG A 93 -8.11 -2.53 -0.57
N VAL A 94 -8.08 -3.66 -1.27
CA VAL A 94 -6.83 -4.27 -1.73
C VAL A 94 -6.77 -4.18 -3.25
N VAL A 95 -5.70 -3.63 -3.77
CA VAL A 95 -5.45 -3.56 -5.21
C VAL A 95 -4.12 -4.22 -5.52
N ARG A 96 -4.06 -4.85 -6.69
CA ARG A 96 -2.88 -5.54 -7.17
C ARG A 96 -2.22 -4.71 -8.27
N VAL A 97 -0.90 -4.64 -8.22
CA VAL A 97 -0.11 -3.92 -9.21
C VAL A 97 0.70 -4.93 -10.00
N PRO A 98 0.49 -5.07 -11.32
CA PRO A 98 1.25 -6.01 -12.14
C PRO A 98 2.75 -5.68 -12.11
N ALA A 99 3.58 -6.73 -11.94
CA ALA A 99 5.02 -6.57 -11.80
C ALA A 99 5.74 -6.81 -13.13
N TYR A 100 5.66 -5.84 -14.04
CA TYR A 100 6.38 -5.92 -15.33
C TYR A 100 7.78 -5.33 -15.24
N SER A 101 7.91 -4.18 -14.59
CA SER A 101 9.18 -3.51 -14.39
C SER A 101 9.03 -2.60 -13.16
N PRO A 102 10.14 -2.20 -12.50
CA PRO A 102 10.05 -1.27 -11.37
C PRO A 102 9.35 0.05 -11.71
N GLU A 103 9.56 0.58 -12.92
CA GLU A 103 8.88 1.79 -13.37
C GLU A 103 7.38 1.59 -13.51
N ALA A 104 6.96 0.50 -14.17
CA ALA A 104 5.55 0.19 -14.35
C ALA A 104 4.85 -0.07 -13.03
N VAL A 105 5.52 -0.77 -12.10
CA VAL A 105 5.00 -1.01 -10.75
C VAL A 105 4.77 0.31 -10.03
N ALA A 106 5.73 1.24 -10.09
CA ALA A 106 5.61 2.54 -9.45
C ALA A 106 4.43 3.34 -10.03
N GLU A 107 4.32 3.40 -11.35
CA GLU A 107 3.22 4.11 -12.02
C GLU A 107 1.86 3.54 -11.63
N HIS A 108 1.71 2.23 -11.67
CA HIS A 108 0.45 1.57 -11.32
C HIS A 108 0.10 1.76 -9.85
N ALA A 109 1.08 1.60 -8.95
CA ALA A 109 0.84 1.74 -7.51
C ALA A 109 0.34 3.14 -7.17
N ILE A 110 1.05 4.17 -7.61
CA ILE A 110 0.68 5.56 -7.32
C ILE A 110 -0.62 5.93 -8.04
N GLY A 111 -0.78 5.52 -9.29
CA GLY A 111 -2.01 5.77 -10.06
C GLY A 111 -3.24 5.13 -9.43
N MET A 112 -3.12 3.92 -8.91
CA MET A 112 -4.20 3.23 -8.20
C MET A 112 -4.57 3.94 -6.90
N MET A 113 -3.58 4.42 -6.16
CA MET A 113 -3.82 5.19 -4.94
C MET A 113 -4.57 6.48 -5.25
N MET A 114 -4.22 7.15 -6.34
CA MET A 114 -4.93 8.35 -6.78
C MET A 114 -6.38 8.03 -7.14
N ALA A 115 -6.61 6.93 -7.87
CA ALA A 115 -7.95 6.51 -8.27
C ALA A 115 -8.83 6.21 -7.05
N LEU A 116 -8.30 5.51 -6.05
CA LEU A 116 -9.00 5.21 -4.81
C LEU A 116 -9.31 6.47 -4.03
N ASN A 117 -8.36 7.37 -3.92
CA ASN A 117 -8.51 8.64 -3.22
C ASN A 117 -9.62 9.51 -3.86
N ARG A 118 -9.66 9.56 -5.20
CA ARG A 118 -10.68 10.30 -5.95
C ARG A 118 -12.08 9.73 -5.74
N ARG A 119 -12.23 8.41 -5.71
CA ARG A 119 -13.52 7.76 -5.50
C ARG A 119 -14.12 8.12 -4.13
N ILE A 120 -13.29 8.16 -3.10
CA ILE A 120 -13.74 8.57 -1.78
C ILE A 120 -14.15 10.03 -1.77
N HIS A 121 -13.40 10.91 -2.42
CA HIS A 121 -13.73 12.32 -2.54
C HIS A 121 -15.09 12.52 -3.21
N ARG A 122 -15.38 11.77 -4.27
CA ARG A 122 -16.65 11.83 -4.98
C ARG A 122 -17.81 11.30 -4.15
N ALA A 123 -17.59 10.31 -3.31
CA ALA A 123 -18.65 9.74 -2.48
C ALA A 123 -19.20 10.73 -1.45
N TYR A 124 -18.46 11.76 -1.10
CA TYR A 124 -18.87 12.77 -0.14
C TYR A 124 -19.36 14.07 -0.78
N GLN A 125 -19.38 14.13 -2.08
CA GLN A 125 -19.95 15.24 -2.84
C GLN A 125 -21.38 14.92 -3.27
#